data_182c14d6d2fa34390f5c4a1c7ed9bc6a
#
_entry.id   182c14d6d2fa34390f5c4a1c7ed9bc6a
#
_cell.length_a   1.000
_cell.length_b   1.000
_cell.length_c   1.000
_cell.angle_alpha   90.00
_cell.angle_beta   90.00
_cell.angle_gamma   90.00
#
_symmetry.space_group_name_H-M   'P 1'
#
loop_
_entity.id
_entity.type
_entity.pdbx_description
1 polymer ?
#
loop_
_entity_poly.entity_id
_entity_poly.type
_entity_poly.pdbx_seq_one_letter_code
_entity_poly.pdbx_strand_id
1 'polypeptide(L)'
;MSANKKIVKLPKHVSIGAFKVELVKIPHEVAYESSDYQGSFVAKPPIKIYFDEEIINMGGMDAVNLVLHEFCHLGFYQYAMKDKEEEHIVNSYGNFLTELLMRSELKEWLLWQIQKN
;
A
#
# COMPACT_ATOMS: atom_id res chain seq x y z
N MET A 1 25.55 -9.98 14.22
CA MET A 1 26.05 -9.33 13.05
C MET A 1 25.11 -9.48 11.87
N SER A 2 24.78 -8.41 11.23
CA SER A 2 23.75 -8.45 10.20
C SER A 2 24.29 -8.11 8.81
N ALA A 3 25.57 -8.39 8.58
CA ALA A 3 26.18 -8.08 7.29
C ALA A 3 25.43 -8.68 6.11
N ASN A 4 24.76 -9.81 6.34
CA ASN A 4 24.03 -10.51 5.30
C ASN A 4 22.55 -10.20 5.29
N LYS A 5 22.15 -9.18 6.01
CA LYS A 5 20.73 -8.81 6.09
C LYS A 5 20.27 -8.29 4.73
N LYS A 6 19.32 -8.99 4.16
CA LYS A 6 18.79 -8.65 2.84
C LYS A 6 17.89 -7.43 2.93
N ILE A 7 18.10 -6.48 2.02
CA ILE A 7 17.20 -5.34 1.89
C ILE A 7 15.93 -5.80 1.21
N VAL A 8 14.80 -5.50 1.81
CA VAL A 8 13.50 -5.85 1.25
C VAL A 8 12.92 -4.63 0.55
N LYS A 9 12.66 -4.77 -0.73
CA LYS A 9 12.07 -3.70 -1.53
C LYS A 9 10.55 -3.82 -1.56
N LEU A 10 9.88 -2.71 -1.81
CA LEU A 10 8.44 -2.72 -2.04
C LEU A 10 8.15 -3.66 -3.21
N PRO A 11 7.23 -4.61 -3.05
CA PRO A 11 6.92 -5.53 -4.16
C PRO A 11 6.28 -4.78 -5.33
N LYS A 12 6.42 -5.35 -6.52
CA LYS A 12 5.81 -4.76 -7.72
C LYS A 12 4.34 -5.08 -7.83
N HIS A 13 3.91 -6.17 -7.22
CA HIS A 13 2.52 -6.62 -7.24
C HIS A 13 2.12 -7.12 -5.87
N VAL A 14 0.87 -6.87 -5.52
CA VAL A 14 0.26 -7.39 -4.28
C VAL A 14 -1.06 -8.03 -4.67
N SER A 15 -1.25 -9.27 -4.22
CA SER A 15 -2.52 -9.98 -4.40
C SER A 15 -3.32 -9.88 -3.11
N ILE A 16 -4.54 -9.38 -3.21
CA ILE A 16 -5.41 -9.25 -2.06
C ILE A 16 -6.86 -9.51 -2.49
N GLY A 17 -7.49 -10.48 -1.87
CA GLY A 17 -8.81 -10.93 -2.30
C GLY A 17 -8.74 -11.40 -3.73
N ALA A 18 -9.67 -10.96 -4.55
CA ALA A 18 -9.73 -11.30 -5.96
C ALA A 18 -8.87 -10.37 -6.83
N PHE A 19 -8.18 -9.41 -6.22
CA PHE A 19 -7.47 -8.38 -6.96
C PHE A 19 -5.98 -8.61 -6.99
N LYS A 20 -5.39 -8.34 -8.15
CA LYS A 20 -3.95 -8.24 -8.30
C LYS A 20 -3.64 -6.78 -8.59
N VAL A 21 -2.84 -6.17 -7.73
CA VAL A 21 -2.58 -4.74 -7.76
C VAL A 21 -1.13 -4.51 -8.13
N GLU A 22 -0.92 -3.67 -9.13
CA GLU A 22 0.44 -3.27 -9.51
C GLU A 22 0.85 -2.03 -8.72
N LEU A 23 2.04 -2.08 -8.11
CA LEU A 23 2.59 -0.95 -7.36
C LEU A 23 3.66 -0.28 -8.22
N VAL A 24 3.47 1.00 -8.50
CA VAL A 24 4.31 1.75 -9.42
C VAL A 24 4.94 2.93 -8.69
N LYS A 25 6.26 3.00 -8.72
CA LYS A 25 6.98 4.17 -8.19
C LYS A 25 7.14 5.18 -9.33
N ILE A 26 6.79 6.43 -9.06
CA ILE A 26 6.91 7.51 -10.04
C ILE A 26 7.88 8.56 -9.52
N PRO A 27 8.58 9.26 -10.43
CA PRO A 27 9.51 10.33 -10.01
C PRO A 27 8.82 11.37 -9.15
N HIS A 28 9.55 11.91 -8.19
CA HIS A 28 9.03 12.90 -7.26
C HIS A 28 8.38 14.09 -7.97
N GLU A 29 9.00 14.58 -9.04
CA GLU A 29 8.48 15.72 -9.79
C GLU A 29 7.10 15.44 -10.36
N VAL A 30 6.89 14.21 -10.84
CA VAL A 30 5.61 13.79 -11.40
C VAL A 30 4.56 13.69 -10.30
N ALA A 31 4.94 13.08 -9.18
CA ALA A 31 4.04 12.94 -8.04
C ALA A 31 3.63 14.30 -7.48
N TYR A 32 4.59 15.21 -7.37
CA TYR A 32 4.34 16.56 -6.83
C TYR A 32 3.37 17.34 -7.69
N GLU A 33 3.41 17.15 -9.01
CA GLU A 33 2.54 17.87 -9.94
C GLU A 33 1.13 17.29 -10.01
N SER A 34 0.93 16.09 -9.48
CA SER A 34 -0.40 15.46 -9.50
C SER A 34 -1.27 16.04 -8.38
N SER A 35 -2.59 15.91 -8.54
CA SER A 35 -3.54 16.38 -7.53
C SER A 35 -3.42 15.59 -6.23
N ASP A 36 -2.93 14.37 -6.29
CA ASP A 36 -2.78 13.49 -5.13
C ASP A 36 -1.37 13.50 -4.56
N TYR A 37 -0.49 14.32 -5.12
CA TYR A 37 0.89 14.49 -4.67
C TYR A 37 1.67 13.18 -4.58
N GLN A 38 1.63 12.54 -3.42
CA GLN A 38 2.53 11.46 -3.07
C GLN A 38 2.06 10.10 -3.56
N GLY A 39 0.77 9.97 -3.83
CA GLY A 39 0.24 8.70 -4.29
C GLY A 39 -1.12 8.86 -4.94
N SER A 40 -1.50 7.86 -5.70
CA SER A 40 -2.83 7.80 -6.28
C SER A 40 -3.22 6.35 -6.53
N PHE A 41 -4.53 6.11 -6.57
CA PHE A 41 -5.12 4.79 -6.72
C PHE A 41 -6.04 4.79 -7.93
N VAL A 42 -5.84 3.81 -8.81
CA VAL A 42 -6.68 3.62 -9.99
C VAL A 42 -7.49 2.34 -9.80
N ALA A 43 -8.78 2.50 -9.54
CA ALA A 43 -9.68 1.38 -9.25
C ALA A 43 -10.03 0.55 -10.48
N LYS A 44 -10.01 1.19 -11.66
CA LYS A 44 -10.38 0.49 -12.90
C LYS A 44 -9.29 -0.51 -13.29
N PRO A 45 -9.66 -1.76 -13.60
CA PRO A 45 -8.66 -2.75 -14.02
C PRO A 45 -7.90 -2.33 -15.28
N PRO A 46 -6.57 -2.59 -15.35
CA PRO A 46 -5.77 -3.18 -14.29
C PRO A 46 -5.55 -2.21 -13.14
N ILE A 47 -5.72 -2.71 -11.91
CA ILE A 47 -5.62 -1.86 -10.72
C ILE A 47 -4.17 -1.50 -10.48
N LYS A 48 -3.92 -0.23 -10.30
CA LYS A 48 -2.57 0.29 -10.06
C LYS A 48 -2.59 1.28 -8.92
N ILE A 49 -1.51 1.26 -8.14
CA ILE A 49 -1.28 2.26 -7.11
C ILE A 49 0.06 2.91 -7.41
N TYR A 50 0.08 4.24 -7.47
CA TYR A 50 1.27 5.01 -7.78
C TYR A 50 1.79 5.66 -6.50
N PHE A 51 3.11 5.64 -6.33
CA PHE A 51 3.75 6.22 -5.16
C PHE A 51 4.91 7.11 -5.56
N ASP A 52 5.08 8.20 -4.82
CA ASP A 52 6.27 9.05 -4.92
C ASP A 52 7.50 8.21 -4.59
N GLU A 53 8.37 8.01 -5.59
CA GLU A 53 9.56 7.18 -5.47
C GLU A 53 10.49 7.65 -4.34
N GLU A 54 10.62 8.95 -4.18
CA GLU A 54 11.51 9.51 -3.16
C GLU A 54 11.06 9.12 -1.76
N ILE A 55 9.77 9.22 -1.49
CA ILE A 55 9.24 8.84 -0.18
C ILE A 55 9.41 7.36 0.08
N ILE A 56 9.13 6.51 -0.91
CA ILE A 56 9.29 5.07 -0.76
C ILE A 56 10.74 4.71 -0.50
N ASN A 57 11.67 5.34 -1.23
CA ASN A 57 13.09 5.04 -1.07
C ASN A 57 13.66 5.51 0.27
N MET A 58 13.12 6.59 0.82
CA MET A 58 13.49 7.03 2.16
C MET A 58 13.08 6.02 3.23
N GLY A 59 11.98 5.33 3.02
CA GLY A 59 11.48 4.34 3.96
C GLY A 59 10.94 4.95 5.23
N GLY A 60 10.80 4.12 6.26
CA GLY A 60 10.34 4.56 7.56
C GLY A 60 8.86 4.86 7.62
N MET A 61 8.48 5.67 8.61
CA MET A 61 7.08 5.93 8.91
C MET A 61 6.33 6.57 7.74
N ASP A 62 6.97 7.52 7.04
CA ASP A 62 6.30 8.21 5.93
C ASP A 62 6.01 7.26 4.78
N ALA A 63 6.96 6.36 4.46
CA ALA A 63 6.74 5.37 3.41
C ALA A 63 5.63 4.40 3.78
N VAL A 64 5.64 3.91 5.01
CA VAL A 64 4.61 3.00 5.50
C VAL A 64 3.24 3.67 5.45
N ASN A 65 3.16 4.91 5.94
CA ASN A 65 1.91 5.64 5.95
C ASN A 65 1.36 5.84 4.54
N LEU A 66 2.22 6.22 3.61
CA LEU A 66 1.81 6.41 2.22
C LEU A 66 1.26 5.13 1.62
N VAL A 67 1.97 4.02 1.79
CA VAL A 67 1.53 2.73 1.23
C VAL A 67 0.21 2.30 1.84
N LEU A 68 0.09 2.35 3.16
CA LEU A 68 -1.15 1.93 3.82
C LEU A 68 -2.32 2.84 3.46
N HIS A 69 -2.06 4.15 3.33
CA HIS A 69 -3.09 5.11 2.91
C HIS A 69 -3.70 4.72 1.57
N GLU A 70 -2.84 4.44 0.58
CA GLU A 70 -3.34 4.07 -0.74
C GLU A 70 -4.04 2.72 -0.74
N PHE A 71 -3.54 1.76 0.05
CA PHE A 71 -4.23 0.48 0.18
C PHE A 71 -5.58 0.62 0.87
N CYS A 72 -5.75 1.61 1.73
CA CYS A 72 -7.06 1.87 2.32
C CYS A 72 -8.10 2.29 1.27
N HIS A 73 -7.68 3.02 0.24
CA HIS A 73 -8.56 3.32 -0.88
C HIS A 73 -9.00 2.03 -1.60
N LEU A 74 -8.07 1.10 -1.77
CA LEU A 74 -8.41 -0.19 -2.38
C LEU A 74 -9.41 -0.95 -1.52
N GLY A 75 -9.20 -0.98 -0.20
CA GLY A 75 -10.12 -1.65 0.72
C GLY A 75 -11.51 -1.03 0.68
N PHE A 76 -11.56 0.29 0.66
CA PHE A 76 -12.82 1.02 0.56
C PHE A 76 -13.58 0.63 -0.71
N TYR A 77 -12.86 0.57 -1.83
CA TYR A 77 -13.44 0.16 -3.12
C TYR A 77 -13.86 -1.31 -3.11
N GLN A 78 -12.96 -2.20 -2.64
CA GLN A 78 -13.17 -3.65 -2.66
C GLN A 78 -14.42 -4.06 -1.90
N TYR A 79 -14.70 -3.41 -0.78
CA TYR A 79 -15.83 -3.74 0.08
C TYR A 79 -17.02 -2.81 -0.11
N ALA A 80 -16.97 -1.95 -1.15
CA ALA A 80 -18.06 -1.03 -1.46
C ALA A 80 -18.56 -0.26 -0.22
N MET A 81 -17.62 0.40 0.46
CA MET A 81 -17.92 1.02 1.77
C MET A 81 -18.70 2.32 1.70
N LYS A 82 -18.85 2.89 0.50
CA LYS A 82 -19.61 4.15 0.36
C LYS A 82 -21.03 3.98 0.89
N ASP A 83 -21.44 4.91 1.75
CA ASP A 83 -22.79 4.95 2.32
C ASP A 83 -23.14 3.72 3.16
N LYS A 84 -22.13 3.03 3.71
CA LYS A 84 -22.35 1.87 4.55
C LYS A 84 -22.28 2.23 6.03
N GLU A 85 -22.95 1.42 6.84
CA GLU A 85 -22.95 1.60 8.28
C GLU A 85 -21.58 1.34 8.88
N GLU A 86 -21.34 1.93 10.04
CA GLU A 86 -20.05 1.80 10.74
C GLU A 86 -19.65 0.35 10.94
N GLU A 87 -20.58 -0.52 11.35
CA GLU A 87 -20.26 -1.92 11.60
C GLU A 87 -19.78 -2.63 10.33
N HIS A 88 -20.39 -2.33 9.20
CA HIS A 88 -19.93 -2.85 7.92
C HIS A 88 -18.50 -2.41 7.61
N ILE A 89 -18.24 -1.12 7.81
CA ILE A 89 -16.92 -0.55 7.54
C ILE A 89 -15.86 -1.18 8.43
N VAL A 90 -16.14 -1.27 9.72
CA VAL A 90 -15.20 -1.85 10.68
C VAL A 90 -14.88 -3.30 10.36
N ASN A 91 -15.92 -4.11 10.11
CA ASN A 91 -15.72 -5.52 9.76
C ASN A 91 -14.94 -5.67 8.46
N SER A 92 -15.28 -4.87 7.46
CA SER A 92 -14.64 -4.96 6.15
C SER A 92 -13.17 -4.57 6.24
N TYR A 93 -12.85 -3.47 6.94
CA TYR A 93 -11.45 -3.08 7.13
C TYR A 93 -10.68 -4.06 7.98
N GLY A 94 -11.33 -4.63 9.00
CA GLY A 94 -10.69 -5.67 9.80
C GLY A 94 -10.24 -6.85 8.94
N ASN A 95 -11.14 -7.32 8.08
CA ASN A 95 -10.83 -8.42 7.16
C ASN A 95 -9.76 -8.01 6.14
N PHE A 96 -9.90 -6.82 5.56
CA PHE A 96 -8.95 -6.33 4.58
C PHE A 96 -7.54 -6.20 5.15
N LEU A 97 -7.43 -5.55 6.31
CA LEU A 97 -6.13 -5.34 6.95
C LEU A 97 -5.50 -6.66 7.40
N THR A 98 -6.31 -7.60 7.89
CA THR A 98 -5.80 -8.90 8.28
C THR A 98 -5.17 -9.61 7.08
N GLU A 99 -5.86 -9.61 5.94
CA GLU A 99 -5.32 -10.22 4.74
C GLU A 99 -4.07 -9.50 4.25
N LEU A 100 -4.12 -8.17 4.22
CA LEU A 100 -3.00 -7.36 3.74
C LEU A 100 -1.74 -7.61 4.58
N LEU A 101 -1.89 -7.59 5.89
CA LEU A 101 -0.75 -7.68 6.80
C LEU A 101 -0.26 -9.11 7.03
N MET A 102 -1.15 -10.09 6.94
CA MET A 102 -0.80 -11.47 7.29
C MET A 102 -0.52 -12.35 6.09
N ARG A 103 -1.12 -12.05 4.94
CA ARG A 103 -1.09 -12.97 3.80
C ARG A 103 -0.55 -12.38 2.50
N SER A 104 -0.50 -11.04 2.38
CA SER A 104 -0.09 -10.45 1.12
C SER A 104 1.43 -10.33 1.01
N GLU A 105 1.88 -10.09 -0.20
CA GLU A 105 3.30 -9.88 -0.49
C GLU A 105 3.86 -8.62 0.18
N LEU A 106 2.98 -7.74 0.65
CA LEU A 106 3.39 -6.52 1.34
C LEU A 106 3.98 -6.79 2.72
N LYS A 107 3.65 -7.95 3.30
CA LYS A 107 4.06 -8.31 4.66
C LYS A 107 5.58 -8.18 4.88
N GLU A 108 6.37 -8.71 3.96
CA GLU A 108 7.83 -8.72 4.14
C GLU A 108 8.39 -7.29 4.12
N TRP A 109 7.87 -6.43 3.25
CA TRP A 109 8.30 -5.05 3.20
C TRP A 109 7.94 -4.31 4.49
N LEU A 110 6.73 -4.54 5.01
CA LEU A 110 6.28 -3.92 6.27
C LEU A 110 7.15 -4.36 7.43
N LEU A 111 7.45 -5.65 7.53
CA LEU A 111 8.32 -6.17 8.58
C LEU A 111 9.71 -5.55 8.49
N TRP A 112 10.24 -5.43 7.28
CA TRP A 112 11.54 -4.79 7.07
C TRP A 112 11.52 -3.34 7.58
N GLN A 113 10.48 -2.57 7.25
CA GLN A 113 10.37 -1.19 7.71
C GLN A 113 10.30 -1.11 9.23
N ILE A 114 9.56 -2.00 9.86
CA ILE A 114 9.43 -2.03 11.32
C ILE A 114 10.77 -2.36 11.97
N GLN A 115 11.46 -3.37 11.47
CA GLN A 115 12.69 -3.88 12.08
C GLN A 115 13.87 -2.94 11.93
N LYS A 116 13.91 -2.16 10.86
CA LYS A 116 15.05 -1.28 10.64
C LYS A 116 14.99 0.01 11.45
N ASN A 117 13.86 0.30 12.06
CA ASN A 117 13.72 1.50 12.90
C ASN A 117 14.15 1.21 14.35
#